data_b83c7b3708a1cb2d2eca47f79ef4359e
#
_entry.id   b83c7b3708a1cb2d2eca47f79ef4359e
#
_cell.length_a   1.000
_cell.length_b   1.000
_cell.length_c   1.000
_cell.angle_alpha   90.00
_cell.angle_beta   90.00
_cell.angle_gamma   90.00
#
_symmetry.space_group_name_H-M   'P 1'
#
loop_
_entity.id
_entity.type
_entity.pdbx_description
1 polymer ?
#
loop_
_entity_poly.entity_id
_entity_poly.type
_entity_poly.pdbx_seq_one_letter_code
_entity_poly.pdbx_strand_id
1 'polypeptide(L)'
;MIGWHGASMLCYVTPKEHLGLPNAEDVKQGVIAYKIAAHAADVARHHPGARDRDDALSYARFLFDWNKQFELSLDPETAKAMHDETLPDDFYKDAKFCSMCGPKFCSMNVTQLAESAGGQDQSERQQKFVELLAKIEK
;
A
#
# COMPACT_ATOMS: atom_id res chain seq x y z
N MET A 1 -0.73 -9.29 17.81
CA MET A 1 -0.88 -9.33 19.27
C MET A 1 0.45 -9.43 20.00
N ILE A 2 1.31 -10.41 19.71
CA ILE A 2 2.62 -10.57 20.38
C ILE A 2 3.48 -9.31 20.26
N GLY A 3 3.61 -8.73 19.06
CA GLY A 3 4.32 -7.47 18.84
C GLY A 3 3.69 -6.29 19.59
N TRP A 4 2.36 -6.22 19.64
CA TRP A 4 1.66 -5.18 20.39
C TRP A 4 1.95 -5.25 21.88
N HIS A 5 2.06 -6.46 22.45
CA HIS A 5 2.33 -6.67 23.88
C HIS A 5 3.82 -6.67 24.26
N GLY A 6 4.72 -6.30 23.37
CA GLY A 6 6.10 -5.98 23.74
C GLY A 6 7.19 -6.82 23.09
N ALA A 7 6.88 -7.75 22.19
CA ALA A 7 7.93 -8.41 21.43
C ALA A 7 8.67 -7.39 20.57
N SER A 8 10.00 -7.37 20.68
CA SER A 8 10.86 -6.43 19.94
C SER A 8 11.17 -6.89 18.51
N MET A 9 10.99 -8.19 18.25
CA MET A 9 11.26 -8.80 16.96
C MET A 9 10.29 -9.95 16.71
N LEU A 10 9.82 -10.07 15.47
CA LEU A 10 9.02 -11.20 15.00
C LEU A 10 9.85 -11.98 13.97
N CYS A 11 9.97 -13.30 14.16
CA CYS A 11 10.50 -14.20 13.14
C CYS A 11 9.37 -14.77 12.31
N TYR A 12 9.54 -14.84 11.00
CA TYR A 12 8.50 -15.38 10.11
C TYR A 12 8.34 -16.90 10.24
N VAL A 13 7.15 -17.36 9.92
CA VAL A 13 6.79 -18.77 9.75
C VAL A 13 6.27 -18.95 8.33
N THR A 14 6.63 -20.03 7.69
CA THR A 14 6.15 -20.33 6.34
C THR A 14 4.84 -21.11 6.37
N PRO A 15 4.06 -21.13 5.25
CA PRO A 15 2.87 -21.96 5.15
C PRO A 15 3.13 -23.47 5.34
N LYS A 16 4.40 -23.90 5.19
CA LYS A 16 4.82 -25.31 5.38
C LYS A 16 5.35 -25.62 6.76
N GLU A 17 5.14 -24.77 7.73
CA GLU A 17 5.61 -25.01 9.11
C GLU A 17 5.12 -26.35 9.64
N HIS A 18 6.04 -27.19 10.12
CA HIS A 18 5.82 -28.58 10.56
C HIS A 18 5.24 -29.53 9.49
N LEU A 19 5.16 -29.12 8.21
CA LEU A 19 4.63 -29.93 7.11
C LEU A 19 5.70 -30.35 6.10
N GLY A 20 6.69 -29.49 5.86
CA GLY A 20 7.74 -29.77 4.87
C GLY A 20 8.76 -28.65 4.73
N LEU A 21 9.69 -28.84 3.79
CA LEU A 21 10.70 -27.82 3.48
C LEU A 21 10.08 -26.72 2.63
N PRO A 22 10.25 -25.43 3.04
CA PRO A 22 9.73 -24.31 2.26
C PRO A 22 10.58 -24.05 1.02
N ASN A 23 9.91 -23.64 -0.07
CA ASN A 23 10.56 -23.05 -1.23
C ASN A 23 10.66 -21.52 -1.10
N ALA A 24 11.23 -20.85 -2.09
CA ALA A 24 11.42 -19.39 -2.07
C ALA A 24 10.08 -18.62 -1.97
N GLU A 25 9.03 -19.10 -2.63
CA GLU A 25 7.70 -18.49 -2.56
C GLU A 25 7.07 -18.64 -1.18
N ASP A 26 7.17 -19.81 -0.56
CA ASP A 26 6.71 -20.02 0.81
C ASP A 26 7.41 -19.06 1.81
N VAL A 27 8.72 -18.84 1.61
CA VAL A 27 9.51 -17.91 2.42
C VAL A 27 9.03 -16.46 2.18
N LYS A 28 8.85 -16.06 0.93
CA LYS A 28 8.31 -14.74 0.57
C LYS A 28 6.97 -14.49 1.26
N GLN A 29 6.03 -15.42 1.15
CA GLN A 29 4.72 -15.31 1.79
C GLN A 29 4.83 -15.19 3.32
N GLY A 30 5.67 -15.99 3.96
CA GLY A 30 5.93 -15.91 5.39
C GLY A 30 6.47 -14.54 5.80
N VAL A 31 7.48 -14.03 5.10
CA VAL A 31 8.08 -12.70 5.38
C VAL A 31 7.05 -11.59 5.21
N ILE A 32 6.27 -11.59 4.13
CA ILE A 32 5.25 -10.56 3.89
C ILE A 32 4.17 -10.60 4.98
N ALA A 33 3.69 -11.79 5.35
CA ALA A 33 2.70 -11.92 6.43
C ALA A 33 3.22 -11.34 7.75
N TYR A 34 4.47 -11.57 8.08
CA TYR A 34 5.08 -11.02 9.31
C TYR A 34 5.43 -9.54 9.21
N LYS A 35 5.75 -9.01 8.03
CA LYS A 35 5.83 -7.56 7.79
C LYS A 35 4.49 -6.88 8.11
N ILE A 36 3.38 -7.45 7.63
CA ILE A 36 2.03 -6.95 7.93
C ILE A 36 1.76 -7.00 9.44
N ALA A 37 2.08 -8.12 10.10
CA ALA A 37 1.87 -8.28 11.54
C ALA A 37 2.72 -7.29 12.37
N ALA A 38 3.99 -7.10 12.01
CA ALA A 38 4.89 -6.15 12.68
C ALA A 38 4.41 -4.71 12.50
N HIS A 39 4.05 -4.34 11.26
CA HIS A 39 3.51 -3.02 10.95
C HIS A 39 2.22 -2.72 11.73
N ALA A 40 1.28 -3.66 11.75
CA ALA A 40 0.06 -3.52 12.54
C ALA A 40 0.33 -3.34 14.04
N ALA A 41 1.34 -4.03 14.57
CA ALA A 41 1.76 -3.88 15.97
C ALA A 41 2.36 -2.49 16.24
N ASP A 42 3.19 -1.98 15.34
CA ASP A 42 3.80 -0.64 15.47
C ASP A 42 2.73 0.46 15.41
N VAL A 43 1.76 0.35 14.52
CA VAL A 43 0.62 1.27 14.46
C VAL A 43 -0.19 1.21 15.77
N ALA A 44 -0.49 0.00 16.27
CA ALA A 44 -1.25 -0.19 17.50
C ALA A 44 -0.53 0.32 18.76
N ARG A 45 0.81 0.32 18.76
CA ARG A 45 1.66 0.86 19.83
C ARG A 45 1.92 2.36 19.71
N HIS A 46 1.39 3.01 18.69
CA HIS A 46 1.67 4.41 18.37
C HIS A 46 3.18 4.70 18.20
N HIS A 47 3.90 3.74 17.58
CA HIS A 47 5.31 3.94 17.31
C HIS A 47 5.51 5.16 16.39
N PRO A 48 6.45 6.07 16.73
CA PRO A 48 6.68 7.27 15.90
C PRO A 48 6.98 6.92 14.45
N GLY A 49 6.27 7.55 13.53
CA GLY A 49 6.42 7.33 12.08
C GLY A 49 5.77 6.05 11.53
N ALA A 50 5.18 5.20 12.35
CA ALA A 50 4.56 3.95 11.89
C ALA A 50 3.50 4.16 10.80
N ARG A 51 2.78 5.27 10.83
CA ARG A 51 1.74 5.61 9.86
C ARG A 51 2.21 6.40 8.64
N ASP A 52 3.43 6.91 8.64
CA ASP A 52 3.90 7.80 7.57
C ASP A 52 3.80 7.13 6.19
N ARG A 53 4.16 5.85 6.12
CA ARG A 53 4.03 5.05 4.90
C ARG A 53 2.57 4.81 4.50
N ASP A 54 1.68 4.53 5.44
CA ASP A 54 0.26 4.31 5.18
C ASP A 54 -0.41 5.57 4.66
N ASP A 55 -0.07 6.70 5.25
CA ASP A 55 -0.60 8.00 4.86
C ASP A 55 -0.10 8.37 3.45
N ALA A 56 1.18 8.12 3.14
CA ALA A 56 1.74 8.31 1.80
C ALA A 56 1.10 7.37 0.76
N LEU A 57 0.93 6.09 1.08
CA LEU A 57 0.26 5.12 0.22
C LEU A 57 -1.20 5.51 -0.04
N SER A 58 -1.91 5.95 1.00
CA SER A 58 -3.30 6.39 0.90
C SER A 58 -3.44 7.61 -0.01
N TYR A 59 -2.48 8.53 0.05
CA TYR A 59 -2.46 9.69 -0.82
C TYR A 59 -2.08 9.34 -2.26
N ALA A 60 -1.08 8.49 -2.48
CA ALA A 60 -0.75 7.95 -3.81
C ALA A 60 -1.98 7.27 -4.44
N ARG A 61 -2.75 6.52 -3.65
CA ARG A 61 -4.01 5.92 -4.05
C ARG A 61 -5.06 6.93 -4.45
N PHE A 62 -5.21 8.00 -3.69
CA PHE A 62 -6.14 9.10 -4.00
C PHE A 62 -5.78 9.79 -5.32
N LEU A 63 -4.48 9.97 -5.60
CA LEU A 63 -3.99 10.58 -6.84
C LEU A 63 -4.03 9.64 -8.05
N PHE A 64 -4.27 8.34 -7.86
CA PHE A 64 -4.07 7.29 -8.87
C PHE A 64 -2.62 7.19 -9.36
N ASP A 65 -1.66 7.53 -8.52
CA ASP A 65 -0.24 7.28 -8.79
C ASP A 65 0.07 5.80 -8.53
N TRP A 66 -0.14 4.98 -9.55
CA TRP A 66 0.02 3.53 -9.46
C TRP A 66 1.46 3.12 -9.13
N ASN A 67 2.44 3.80 -9.70
CA ASN A 67 3.84 3.48 -9.44
C ASN A 67 4.21 3.69 -7.97
N LYS A 68 3.79 4.82 -7.38
CA LYS A 68 4.00 5.07 -5.94
C LYS A 68 3.18 4.12 -5.06
N GLN A 69 1.98 3.71 -5.47
CA GLN A 69 1.22 2.70 -4.74
C GLN A 69 1.97 1.37 -4.68
N PHE A 70 2.56 0.91 -5.79
CA PHE A 70 3.34 -0.33 -5.80
C PHE A 70 4.60 -0.18 -4.96
N GLU A 71 5.39 0.88 -5.16
CA GLU A 71 6.61 1.14 -4.41
C GLU A 71 6.39 1.18 -2.88
N LEU A 72 5.31 1.81 -2.44
CA LEU A 72 4.96 1.93 -1.02
C LEU A 72 4.25 0.70 -0.45
N SER A 73 3.83 -0.25 -1.27
CA SER A 73 3.16 -1.47 -0.79
C SER A 73 4.13 -2.40 -0.04
N LEU A 74 3.59 -3.31 0.77
CA LEU A 74 4.42 -4.28 1.50
C LEU A 74 4.98 -5.39 0.60
N ASP A 75 4.32 -5.65 -0.53
CA ASP A 75 4.75 -6.55 -1.61
C ASP A 75 4.55 -5.88 -2.97
N PRO A 76 5.50 -5.06 -3.42
CA PRO A 76 5.39 -4.31 -4.67
C PRO A 76 5.19 -5.16 -5.92
N GLU A 77 5.89 -6.29 -5.99
CA GLU A 77 5.84 -7.19 -7.14
C GLU A 77 4.45 -7.82 -7.30
N THR A 78 3.92 -8.37 -6.22
CA THR A 78 2.57 -8.96 -6.22
C THR A 78 1.50 -7.91 -6.46
N ALA A 79 1.62 -6.72 -5.83
CA ALA A 79 0.67 -5.63 -6.04
C ALA A 79 0.61 -5.20 -7.52
N LYS A 80 1.77 -5.04 -8.16
CA LYS A 80 1.85 -4.70 -9.58
C LYS A 80 1.30 -5.81 -10.47
N ALA A 81 1.68 -7.06 -10.23
CA ALA A 81 1.22 -8.20 -11.00
C ALA A 81 -0.32 -8.33 -10.97
N MET A 82 -0.93 -8.22 -9.78
CA MET A 82 -2.38 -8.27 -9.62
C MET A 82 -3.10 -7.11 -10.30
N HIS A 83 -2.52 -5.90 -10.26
CA HIS A 83 -3.08 -4.74 -10.95
C HIS A 83 -3.08 -4.94 -12.46
N ASP A 84 -1.97 -5.42 -13.02
CA ASP A 84 -1.76 -5.53 -14.45
C ASP A 84 -2.47 -6.76 -15.06
N GLU A 85 -2.78 -7.78 -14.26
CA GLU A 85 -3.35 -9.05 -14.71
C GLU A 85 -4.63 -8.90 -15.56
N THR A 86 -5.49 -7.96 -15.20
CA THR A 86 -6.80 -7.76 -15.83
C THR A 86 -6.87 -6.51 -16.72
N LEU A 87 -5.75 -5.83 -16.94
CA LEU A 87 -5.65 -4.64 -17.77
C LEU A 87 -4.90 -4.96 -19.07
N PRO A 88 -5.60 -5.18 -20.19
CA PRO A 88 -5.00 -5.72 -21.41
C PRO A 88 -4.01 -4.80 -22.10
N ASP A 89 -4.17 -3.48 -21.94
CA ASP A 89 -3.34 -2.47 -22.58
C ASP A 89 -2.60 -1.59 -21.58
N ASP A 90 -1.38 -1.18 -21.90
CA ASP A 90 -0.57 -0.30 -21.08
C ASP A 90 -1.26 1.04 -20.75
N PHE A 91 -2.09 1.52 -21.66
CA PHE A 91 -2.90 2.72 -21.45
C PHE A 91 -3.79 2.66 -20.21
N TYR A 92 -4.35 1.48 -19.90
CA TYR A 92 -5.22 1.32 -18.73
C TYR A 92 -4.46 1.19 -17.42
N LYS A 93 -3.17 0.88 -17.47
CA LYS A 93 -2.34 0.72 -16.28
C LYS A 93 -2.11 2.03 -15.52
N ASP A 94 -2.16 3.16 -16.23
CA ASP A 94 -2.04 4.51 -15.64
C ASP A 94 -3.40 5.23 -15.52
N ALA A 95 -4.51 4.51 -15.74
CA ALA A 95 -5.83 5.11 -15.71
C ALA A 95 -6.29 5.46 -14.28
N LYS A 96 -7.17 6.47 -14.16
CA LYS A 96 -7.78 6.88 -12.89
C LYS A 96 -8.91 5.95 -12.44
N PHE A 97 -8.69 4.65 -12.57
CA PHE A 97 -9.56 3.58 -12.08
C PHE A 97 -8.79 2.26 -12.10
N CYS A 98 -9.26 1.27 -11.41
CA CYS A 98 -8.80 -0.12 -11.53
C CYS A 98 -9.89 -1.01 -12.13
N SER A 99 -9.52 -2.23 -12.51
CA SER A 99 -10.45 -3.20 -13.11
C SER A 99 -11.66 -3.54 -12.22
N MET A 100 -11.52 -3.41 -10.88
CA MET A 100 -12.59 -3.73 -9.93
C MET A 100 -13.80 -2.80 -10.07
N CYS A 101 -13.61 -1.48 -10.12
CA CYS A 101 -14.70 -0.49 -10.18
C CYS A 101 -14.94 0.02 -11.60
N GLY A 102 -13.93 -0.05 -12.47
CA GLY A 102 -13.96 0.55 -13.79
C GLY A 102 -14.08 2.09 -13.77
N PRO A 103 -14.19 2.72 -14.95
CA PRO A 103 -14.09 4.17 -15.06
C PRO A 103 -15.28 4.94 -14.48
N LYS A 104 -16.46 4.29 -14.33
CA LYS A 104 -17.71 4.98 -13.98
C LYS A 104 -18.07 4.89 -12.49
N PHE A 105 -17.57 3.89 -11.77
CA PHE A 105 -18.01 3.58 -10.41
C PHE A 105 -16.90 3.72 -9.35
N CYS A 106 -15.74 4.26 -9.71
CA CYS A 106 -14.66 4.51 -8.75
C CYS A 106 -15.02 5.69 -7.85
N SER A 107 -15.26 5.43 -6.56
CA SER A 107 -15.61 6.46 -5.58
C SER A 107 -14.54 7.55 -5.44
N MET A 108 -13.25 7.20 -5.52
CA MET A 108 -12.16 8.18 -5.48
C MET A 108 -12.17 9.10 -6.70
N ASN A 109 -12.44 8.55 -7.89
CA ASN A 109 -12.56 9.37 -9.11
C ASN A 109 -13.76 10.33 -9.00
N VAL A 110 -14.89 9.86 -8.51
CA VAL A 110 -16.07 10.69 -8.25
C VAL A 110 -15.76 11.81 -7.25
N THR A 111 -15.03 11.50 -6.17
CA THR A 111 -14.60 12.50 -5.18
C THR A 111 -13.70 13.57 -5.82
N GLN A 112 -12.71 13.18 -6.63
CA GLN A 112 -11.83 14.13 -7.32
C GLN A 112 -12.61 15.04 -8.30
N LEU A 113 -13.58 14.48 -9.02
CA LEU A 113 -14.45 15.26 -9.91
C LEU A 113 -15.29 16.27 -9.14
N ALA A 114 -15.86 15.87 -8.01
CA ALA A 114 -16.66 16.75 -7.15
C ALA A 114 -15.82 17.88 -6.53
N GLU A 115 -14.61 17.57 -6.04
CA GLU A 115 -13.67 18.57 -5.50
C GLU A 115 -13.22 19.58 -6.57
N SER A 116 -12.93 19.09 -7.78
CA SER A 116 -12.56 19.95 -8.91
C SER A 116 -13.69 20.89 -9.31
N ALA A 117 -14.93 20.39 -9.30
CA ALA A 117 -16.12 21.19 -9.58
C ALA A 117 -16.41 22.23 -8.47
N GLY A 118 -16.06 21.91 -7.22
CA GLY A 118 -16.19 22.80 -6.05
C GLY A 118 -15.08 23.84 -5.89
N GLY A 119 -14.07 23.85 -6.79
CA GLY A 119 -12.96 24.80 -6.74
C GLY A 119 -12.00 24.61 -5.56
N GLN A 120 -11.95 23.42 -4.96
CA GLN A 120 -11.02 23.14 -3.87
C GLN A 120 -9.58 23.08 -4.37
N ASP A 121 -8.69 23.81 -3.69
CA ASP A 121 -7.27 23.80 -3.98
C ASP A 121 -6.60 22.49 -3.48
N GLN A 122 -6.00 21.76 -4.39
CA GLN A 122 -5.29 20.51 -4.09
C GLN A 122 -3.81 20.74 -3.72
N SER A 123 -3.32 21.97 -3.78
CA SER A 123 -1.91 22.32 -3.57
C SER A 123 -1.41 21.94 -2.15
N GLU A 124 -2.22 22.17 -1.12
CA GLU A 124 -1.87 21.83 0.26
C GLU A 124 -1.71 20.32 0.46
N ARG A 125 -2.59 19.51 -0.16
CA ARG A 125 -2.49 18.05 -0.10
C ARG A 125 -1.26 17.53 -0.81
N GLN A 126 -0.93 18.13 -1.94
CA GLN A 126 0.26 17.75 -2.70
C GLN A 126 1.54 18.07 -1.94
N GLN A 127 1.59 19.19 -1.25
CA GLN A 127 2.72 19.56 -0.40
C GLN A 127 2.89 18.58 0.77
N LYS A 128 1.82 18.20 1.46
CA LYS A 128 1.85 17.16 2.50
C LYS A 128 2.36 15.81 1.99
N PHE A 129 2.01 15.43 0.77
CA PHE A 129 2.50 14.19 0.16
C PHE A 129 4.01 14.21 -0.07
N VAL A 130 4.54 15.31 -0.59
CA VAL A 130 5.98 15.49 -0.75
C VAL A 130 6.71 15.41 0.60
N GLU A 131 6.15 16.02 1.65
CA GLU A 131 6.71 15.95 3.00
C GLU A 131 6.71 14.53 3.57
N LEU A 132 5.63 13.76 3.33
CA LEU A 132 5.54 12.35 3.75
C LEU A 132 6.58 11.48 3.03
N LEU A 133 6.73 11.64 1.71
CA LEU A 133 7.75 10.90 0.96
C LEU A 133 9.15 11.21 1.47
N ALA A 134 9.48 12.46 1.74
CA ALA A 134 10.77 12.87 2.29
C ALA A 134 11.07 12.32 3.69
N LYS A 135 10.05 11.93 4.47
CA LYS A 135 10.22 11.26 5.77
C LYS A 135 10.53 9.78 5.63
N ILE A 136 9.96 9.12 4.62
CA ILE A 136 10.09 7.67 4.40
C ILE A 136 11.46 7.33 3.78
N GLU A 137 12.03 8.25 2.99
CA GLU A 137 13.33 8.09 2.33
C GLU A 137 14.55 8.28 3.27
N LYS A 138 14.33 8.66 4.53
CA LYS A 138 15.37 8.81 5.57
C LYS A 138 15.50 7.56 6.44
#